data_4e9867ee0054959c5640a08f13f43070
#
_entry.id   4e9867ee0054959c5640a08f13f43070
#
_cell.length_a   1.000
_cell.length_b   1.000
_cell.length_c   1.000
_cell.angle_alpha   90.00
_cell.angle_beta   90.00
_cell.angle_gamma   90.00
#
_symmetry.space_group_name_H-M   'P 1'
#
loop_
_entity.id
_entity.type
_entity.pdbx_description
1 polymer ?
#
loop_
_entity_poly.entity_id
_entity_poly.type
_entity_poly.pdbx_seq_one_letter_code
_entity_poly.pdbx_strand_id
1 'polypeptide(L)'
;MELKGSKTEKNLMTAFAGESQARNKYTYFASVAKKEGYEQIAEIFQKTADNEKEHAKLWFKALGELGDTAHNLLAAAEGENYEWTDMYATFAKEAEEEGFTELAYKFRAVAKIEKTHEDRYRALLSNVEMQQVFEKAGEAIWECRNCGHLVMGKAAPQLCPVCAHPRSFFEIRKENY
;
A
#
# COMPACT_ATOMS: atom_id res chain seq x y z
N MET A 1 -20.18 10.15 23.24
CA MET A 1 -19.39 11.29 22.75
C MET A 1 -19.03 10.99 21.31
N GLU A 2 -19.23 11.91 20.42
CA GLU A 2 -18.90 11.75 19.01
C GLU A 2 -17.43 12.20 18.81
N LEU A 3 -16.65 11.40 18.08
CA LEU A 3 -15.24 11.69 17.79
C LEU A 3 -15.12 12.78 16.72
N LYS A 4 -15.99 12.72 15.71
CA LYS A 4 -15.95 13.59 14.54
C LYS A 4 -16.06 15.07 14.93
N GLY A 5 -15.15 15.89 14.41
CA GLY A 5 -15.06 17.33 14.70
C GLY A 5 -14.41 17.69 16.05
N SER A 6 -14.02 16.69 16.87
CA SER A 6 -13.43 16.92 18.19
C SER A 6 -11.93 17.28 18.11
N LYS A 7 -11.41 17.85 19.23
CA LYS A 7 -9.95 18.01 19.39
C LYS A 7 -9.22 16.67 19.41
N THR A 8 -9.88 15.63 19.93
CA THR A 8 -9.32 14.28 19.99
C THR A 8 -9.12 13.68 18.60
N GLU A 9 -10.06 13.89 17.67
CA GLU A 9 -9.89 13.47 16.27
C GLU A 9 -8.65 14.14 15.64
N LYS A 10 -8.50 15.46 15.80
CA LYS A 10 -7.30 16.19 15.31
C LYS A 10 -6.01 15.66 15.93
N ASN A 11 -6.02 15.33 17.23
CA ASN A 11 -4.87 14.74 17.91
C ASN A 11 -4.53 13.36 17.34
N LEU A 12 -5.53 12.51 17.06
CA LEU A 12 -5.33 11.19 16.44
C LEU A 12 -4.74 11.33 15.04
N MET A 13 -5.24 12.25 14.21
CA MET A 13 -4.69 12.53 12.87
C MET A 13 -3.23 12.98 12.96
N THR A 14 -2.92 13.89 13.90
CA THR A 14 -1.56 14.39 14.13
C THR A 14 -0.63 13.27 14.62
N ALA A 15 -1.09 12.44 15.54
CA ALA A 15 -0.33 11.30 16.06
C ALA A 15 -0.08 10.28 14.95
N PHE A 16 -1.09 9.90 14.17
CA PHE A 16 -0.94 9.01 13.02
C PHE A 16 0.11 9.52 12.01
N ALA A 17 0.04 10.81 11.66
CA ALA A 17 1.02 11.44 10.76
C ALA A 17 2.44 11.42 11.35
N GLY A 18 2.59 11.74 12.63
CA GLY A 18 3.88 11.74 13.33
C GLY A 18 4.55 10.36 13.35
N GLU A 19 3.80 9.34 13.78
CA GLU A 19 4.29 7.96 13.85
C GLU A 19 4.63 7.40 12.45
N SER A 20 3.79 7.71 11.44
CA SER A 20 4.04 7.31 10.06
C SER A 20 5.33 7.91 9.49
N GLN A 21 5.60 9.19 9.81
CA GLN A 21 6.85 9.84 9.43
C GLN A 21 8.06 9.26 10.18
N ALA A 22 7.93 9.02 11.50
CA ALA A 22 8.97 8.44 12.32
C ALA A 22 9.37 7.05 11.80
N ARG A 23 8.38 6.19 11.51
CA ARG A 23 8.59 4.88 10.90
C ARG A 23 9.45 4.96 9.65
N ASN A 24 9.10 5.83 8.71
CA ASN A 24 9.84 5.95 7.46
C ASN A 24 11.27 6.50 7.70
N LYS A 25 11.41 7.56 8.50
CA LYS A 25 12.71 8.15 8.85
C LYS A 25 13.66 7.12 9.49
N TYR A 26 13.17 6.33 10.46
CA TYR A 26 14.00 5.33 11.13
C TYR A 26 14.43 4.19 10.22
N THR A 27 13.60 3.78 9.26
CA THR A 27 14.01 2.83 8.21
C THR A 27 15.16 3.40 7.36
N TYR A 28 15.11 4.69 7.02
CA TYR A 28 16.21 5.34 6.28
C TYR A 28 17.47 5.45 7.14
N PHE A 29 17.34 5.79 8.43
CA PHE A 29 18.47 5.87 9.36
C PHE A 29 19.12 4.50 9.58
N ALA A 30 18.32 3.42 9.70
CA ALA A 30 18.81 2.05 9.75
C ALA A 30 19.66 1.71 8.52
N SER A 31 19.21 2.09 7.32
CA SER A 31 19.97 1.86 6.09
C SER A 31 21.33 2.59 6.08
N VAL A 32 21.39 3.83 6.60
CA VAL A 32 22.65 4.58 6.73
C VAL A 32 23.57 3.92 7.74
N ALA A 33 23.08 3.63 8.95
CA ALA A 33 23.87 2.99 10.01
C ALA A 33 24.48 1.65 9.54
N LYS A 34 23.71 0.86 8.79
CA LYS A 34 24.19 -0.40 8.21
C LYS A 34 25.34 -0.19 7.21
N LYS A 35 25.22 0.81 6.33
CA LYS A 35 26.28 1.15 5.37
C LYS A 35 27.56 1.64 6.05
N GLU A 36 27.44 2.27 7.21
CA GLU A 36 28.56 2.74 8.03
C GLU A 36 29.15 1.63 8.94
N GLY A 37 28.58 0.43 8.92
CA GLY A 37 29.04 -0.73 9.71
C GLY A 37 28.53 -0.78 11.15
N TYR A 38 27.53 0.03 11.51
CA TYR A 38 26.90 0.05 12.85
C TYR A 38 25.68 -0.86 12.91
N GLU A 39 25.89 -2.17 12.80
CA GLU A 39 24.80 -3.17 12.73
C GLU A 39 23.83 -3.10 13.92
N GLN A 40 24.34 -2.94 15.16
CA GLN A 40 23.48 -2.81 16.34
C GLN A 40 22.61 -1.55 16.29
N ILE A 41 23.14 -0.42 15.84
CA ILE A 41 22.39 0.84 15.71
C ILE A 41 21.34 0.69 14.62
N ALA A 42 21.69 0.06 13.49
CA ALA A 42 20.75 -0.23 12.41
C ALA A 42 19.58 -1.11 12.87
N GLU A 43 19.85 -2.16 13.66
CA GLU A 43 18.82 -3.03 14.22
C GLU A 43 17.90 -2.27 15.20
N ILE A 44 18.46 -1.40 16.06
CA ILE A 44 17.68 -0.59 16.99
C ILE A 44 16.74 0.35 16.22
N PHE A 45 17.23 1.06 15.17
CA PHE A 45 16.39 1.90 14.32
C PHE A 45 15.28 1.10 13.64
N GLN A 46 15.60 -0.08 13.09
CA GLN A 46 14.59 -0.91 12.42
C GLN A 46 13.52 -1.40 13.40
N LYS A 47 13.93 -1.87 14.57
CA LYS A 47 13.00 -2.31 15.63
C LYS A 47 12.09 -1.17 16.09
N THR A 48 12.65 0.03 16.26
CA THR A 48 11.86 1.20 16.63
C THR A 48 10.88 1.57 15.49
N ALA A 49 11.31 1.55 14.22
CA ALA A 49 10.43 1.76 13.07
C ALA A 49 9.24 0.78 13.05
N ASP A 50 9.45 -0.48 13.43
CA ASP A 50 8.38 -1.48 13.51
C ASP A 50 7.42 -1.19 14.68
N ASN A 51 7.92 -0.64 15.81
CA ASN A 51 7.06 -0.17 16.91
C ASN A 51 6.20 1.03 16.48
N GLU A 52 6.79 2.03 15.80
CA GLU A 52 6.05 3.21 15.34
C GLU A 52 4.97 2.84 14.29
N LYS A 53 5.19 1.81 13.50
CA LYS A 53 4.15 1.26 12.62
C LYS A 53 2.94 0.76 13.42
N GLU A 54 3.14 0.09 14.54
CA GLU A 54 2.03 -0.39 15.37
C GLU A 54 1.35 0.77 16.13
N HIS A 55 2.09 1.80 16.56
CA HIS A 55 1.51 3.02 17.13
C HIS A 55 0.63 3.74 16.09
N ALA A 56 1.13 3.98 14.88
CA ALA A 56 0.35 4.56 13.78
C ALA A 56 -0.96 3.79 13.53
N LYS A 57 -0.89 2.44 13.53
CA LYS A 57 -2.05 1.57 13.34
C LYS A 57 -3.10 1.70 14.45
N LEU A 58 -2.68 1.96 15.71
CA LEU A 58 -3.62 2.23 16.80
C LEU A 58 -4.47 3.47 16.50
N TRP A 59 -3.81 4.55 16.09
CA TRP A 59 -4.47 5.82 15.79
C TRP A 59 -5.35 5.74 14.54
N PHE A 60 -4.86 5.07 13.50
CA PHE A 60 -5.61 4.83 12.27
C PHE A 60 -6.90 4.02 12.50
N LYS A 61 -6.83 3.00 13.35
CA LYS A 61 -8.02 2.25 13.78
C LYS A 61 -8.98 3.10 14.63
N ALA A 62 -8.45 3.93 15.52
CA ALA A 62 -9.28 4.79 16.36
C ALA A 62 -10.02 5.87 15.54
N LEU A 63 -9.47 6.28 14.41
CA LEU A 63 -10.10 7.17 13.43
C LEU A 63 -11.20 6.46 12.61
N GLY A 64 -11.27 5.12 12.64
CA GLY A 64 -12.22 4.35 11.83
C GLY A 64 -11.80 4.13 10.37
N GLU A 65 -10.56 4.47 10.04
CA GLU A 65 -10.04 4.44 8.66
C GLU A 65 -9.63 3.05 8.17
N LEU A 66 -9.46 2.08 9.07
CA LEU A 66 -9.09 0.71 8.73
C LEU A 66 -10.34 -0.17 8.62
N GLY A 67 -10.77 -0.45 7.42
CA GLY A 67 -11.93 -1.26 7.10
C GLY A 67 -11.59 -2.67 6.59
N ASP A 68 -12.55 -3.29 5.92
CA ASP A 68 -12.34 -4.53 5.17
C ASP A 68 -11.53 -4.29 3.88
N THR A 69 -11.27 -5.35 3.11
CA THR A 69 -10.44 -5.26 1.90
C THR A 69 -11.05 -4.33 0.86
N ALA A 70 -12.37 -4.36 0.64
CA ALA A 70 -13.02 -3.50 -0.35
C ALA A 70 -12.94 -2.02 0.06
N HIS A 71 -13.25 -1.72 1.32
CA HIS A 71 -13.10 -0.38 1.89
C HIS A 71 -11.65 0.14 1.74
N ASN A 72 -10.68 -0.67 2.14
CA ASN A 72 -9.27 -0.27 2.08
C ASN A 72 -8.77 -0.06 0.64
N LEU A 73 -9.23 -0.86 -0.32
CA LEU A 73 -8.92 -0.68 -1.75
C LEU A 73 -9.52 0.61 -2.30
N LEU A 74 -10.76 0.94 -1.91
CA LEU A 74 -11.40 2.20 -2.30
C LEU A 74 -10.64 3.38 -1.72
N ALA A 75 -10.37 3.37 -0.42
CA ALA A 75 -9.65 4.45 0.26
C ALA A 75 -8.24 4.66 -0.34
N ALA A 76 -7.53 3.57 -0.66
CA ALA A 76 -6.24 3.65 -1.35
C ALA A 76 -6.39 4.29 -2.73
N ALA A 77 -7.35 3.84 -3.55
CA ALA A 77 -7.58 4.41 -4.89
C ALA A 77 -7.92 5.91 -4.84
N GLU A 78 -8.72 6.34 -3.87
CA GLU A 78 -9.08 7.76 -3.67
C GLU A 78 -7.89 8.60 -3.20
N GLY A 79 -7.05 8.04 -2.33
CA GLY A 79 -5.80 8.67 -1.91
C GLY A 79 -4.85 8.91 -3.08
N GLU A 80 -4.55 7.87 -3.85
CA GLU A 80 -3.69 7.97 -5.04
C GLU A 80 -4.28 8.94 -6.09
N ASN A 81 -5.62 8.92 -6.26
CA ASN A 81 -6.29 9.86 -7.17
C ASN A 81 -6.03 11.31 -6.74
N TYR A 82 -6.23 11.65 -5.47
CA TYR A 82 -5.93 12.98 -4.94
C TYR A 82 -4.45 13.35 -5.12
N GLU A 83 -3.54 12.41 -4.90
CA GLU A 83 -2.11 12.67 -5.01
C GLU A 83 -1.72 13.08 -6.44
N TRP A 84 -2.20 12.38 -7.46
CA TRP A 84 -1.80 12.71 -8.83
C TRP A 84 -2.63 13.82 -9.50
N THR A 85 -3.91 14.00 -9.14
CA THR A 85 -4.77 15.05 -9.74
C THR A 85 -4.54 16.42 -9.13
N ASP A 86 -4.33 16.49 -7.82
CA ASP A 86 -4.31 17.73 -7.07
C ASP A 86 -2.94 18.02 -6.44
N MET A 87 -2.49 17.14 -5.54
CA MET A 87 -1.34 17.38 -4.68
C MET A 87 -0.05 17.57 -5.50
N TYR A 88 0.36 16.57 -6.25
CA TYR A 88 1.60 16.64 -7.04
C TYR A 88 1.48 17.58 -8.24
N ALA A 89 0.30 17.75 -8.82
CA ALA A 89 0.08 18.73 -9.87
C ALA A 89 0.34 20.15 -9.36
N THR A 90 -0.18 20.48 -8.17
CA THR A 90 0.04 21.76 -7.50
C THR A 90 1.51 21.94 -7.11
N PHE A 91 2.12 20.95 -6.46
CA PHE A 91 3.52 21.02 -6.04
C PHE A 91 4.49 21.18 -7.22
N ALA A 92 4.21 20.50 -8.36
CA ALA A 92 5.02 20.65 -9.55
C ALA A 92 4.96 22.07 -10.15
N LYS A 93 3.76 22.68 -10.13
CA LYS A 93 3.57 24.05 -10.60
C LYS A 93 4.30 25.06 -9.69
N GLU A 94 4.10 24.95 -8.39
CA GLU A 94 4.73 25.82 -7.40
C GLU A 94 6.27 25.71 -7.46
N ALA A 95 6.81 24.49 -7.53
CA ALA A 95 8.24 24.26 -7.67
C ALA A 95 8.82 24.87 -8.96
N GLU A 96 8.06 24.86 -10.05
CA GLU A 96 8.46 25.50 -11.31
C GLU A 96 8.50 27.04 -11.19
N GLU A 97 7.45 27.62 -10.57
CA GLU A 97 7.35 29.06 -10.32
C GLU A 97 8.47 29.57 -9.40
N GLU A 98 8.90 28.74 -8.43
CA GLU A 98 10.01 29.05 -7.52
C GLU A 98 11.41 28.74 -8.12
N GLY A 99 11.49 28.15 -9.32
CA GLY A 99 12.75 27.83 -9.99
C GLY A 99 13.35 26.47 -9.61
N PHE A 100 12.64 25.61 -8.86
CA PHE A 100 13.07 24.24 -8.52
C PHE A 100 12.69 23.24 -9.61
N THR A 101 13.19 23.45 -10.82
CA THR A 101 12.78 22.70 -12.03
C THR A 101 13.01 21.18 -11.92
N GLU A 102 14.08 20.74 -11.24
CA GLU A 102 14.35 19.33 -11.00
C GLU A 102 13.32 18.71 -10.05
N LEU A 103 12.92 19.41 -9.00
CA LEU A 103 11.85 18.96 -8.10
C LEU A 103 10.49 18.95 -8.79
N ALA A 104 10.19 19.96 -9.60
CA ALA A 104 8.98 20.01 -10.42
C ALA A 104 8.88 18.80 -11.36
N TYR A 105 9.99 18.41 -11.99
CA TYR A 105 10.05 17.19 -12.79
C TYR A 105 9.77 15.93 -11.96
N LYS A 106 10.39 15.81 -10.76
CA LYS A 106 10.19 14.67 -9.86
C LYS A 106 8.74 14.56 -9.40
N PHE A 107 8.10 15.67 -9.02
CA PHE A 107 6.68 15.69 -8.65
C PHE A 107 5.80 15.18 -9.82
N ARG A 108 6.02 15.65 -11.04
CA ARG A 108 5.29 15.16 -12.22
C ARG A 108 5.55 13.67 -12.52
N ALA A 109 6.78 13.20 -12.28
CA ALA A 109 7.12 11.79 -12.49
C ALA A 109 6.44 10.89 -11.45
N VAL A 110 6.43 11.29 -10.18
CA VAL A 110 5.73 10.56 -9.11
C VAL A 110 4.21 10.57 -9.37
N ALA A 111 3.60 11.70 -9.72
CA ALA A 111 2.19 11.77 -10.08
C ALA A 111 1.76 10.70 -11.12
N LYS A 112 2.61 10.42 -12.12
CA LYS A 112 2.34 9.36 -13.11
C LYS A 112 2.37 7.96 -12.49
N ILE A 113 3.19 7.75 -11.47
CA ILE A 113 3.27 6.48 -10.73
C ILE A 113 1.99 6.31 -9.91
N GLU A 114 1.55 7.35 -9.18
CA GLU A 114 0.35 7.30 -8.34
C GLU A 114 -0.91 7.04 -9.20
N LYS A 115 -0.95 7.57 -10.43
CA LYS A 115 -2.01 7.18 -11.38
C LYS A 115 -2.02 5.67 -11.67
N THR A 116 -0.86 5.04 -11.81
CA THR A 116 -0.80 3.57 -12.02
C THR A 116 -1.20 2.78 -10.77
N HIS A 117 -0.94 3.32 -9.58
CA HIS A 117 -1.40 2.75 -8.32
C HIS A 117 -2.92 2.84 -8.21
N GLU A 118 -3.53 3.98 -8.50
CA GLU A 118 -4.99 4.13 -8.54
C GLU A 118 -5.63 3.12 -9.49
N ASP A 119 -5.16 3.05 -10.74
CA ASP A 119 -5.69 2.12 -11.74
C ASP A 119 -5.63 0.67 -11.23
N ARG A 120 -4.54 0.30 -10.57
CA ARG A 120 -4.36 -1.02 -9.95
C ARG A 120 -5.35 -1.27 -8.82
N TYR A 121 -5.50 -0.33 -7.88
CA TYR A 121 -6.43 -0.49 -6.75
C TYR A 121 -7.88 -0.54 -7.21
N ARG A 122 -8.28 0.25 -8.21
CA ARG A 122 -9.63 0.16 -8.81
C ARG A 122 -9.89 -1.18 -9.50
N ALA A 123 -8.90 -1.71 -10.22
CA ALA A 123 -9.03 -3.04 -10.83
C ALA A 123 -9.15 -4.15 -9.77
N LEU A 124 -8.39 -4.07 -8.68
CA LEU A 124 -8.48 -5.02 -7.57
C LEU A 124 -9.81 -4.89 -6.83
N LEU A 125 -10.31 -3.68 -6.60
CA LEU A 125 -11.62 -3.44 -6.01
C LEU A 125 -12.73 -4.07 -6.85
N SER A 126 -12.72 -3.81 -8.16
CA SER A 126 -13.67 -4.43 -9.09
C SER A 126 -13.63 -5.97 -9.03
N ASN A 127 -12.44 -6.58 -8.94
CA ASN A 127 -12.32 -8.03 -8.78
C ASN A 127 -12.94 -8.53 -7.46
N VAL A 128 -12.81 -7.78 -6.37
CA VAL A 128 -13.42 -8.14 -5.07
C VAL A 128 -14.94 -8.03 -5.15
N GLU A 129 -15.46 -6.90 -5.63
CA GLU A 129 -16.90 -6.63 -5.73
C GLU A 129 -17.62 -7.60 -6.67
N MET A 130 -17.00 -7.95 -7.80
CA MET A 130 -17.53 -8.89 -8.78
C MET A 130 -17.23 -10.35 -8.45
N GLN A 131 -16.60 -10.64 -7.30
CA GLN A 131 -16.17 -11.99 -6.88
C GLN A 131 -15.22 -12.68 -7.87
N GLN A 132 -14.43 -11.89 -8.58
CA GLN A 132 -13.51 -12.35 -9.64
C GLN A 132 -12.06 -12.55 -9.18
N VAL A 133 -11.79 -12.48 -7.88
CA VAL A 133 -10.43 -12.69 -7.35
C VAL A 133 -9.97 -14.13 -7.63
N PHE A 134 -10.84 -15.11 -7.41
CA PHE A 134 -10.55 -16.54 -7.59
C PHE A 134 -11.38 -17.20 -8.69
N GLU A 135 -12.07 -16.42 -9.49
CA GLU A 135 -12.87 -16.87 -10.62
C GLU A 135 -12.77 -15.86 -11.76
N LYS A 136 -12.75 -16.31 -13.02
CA LYS A 136 -12.70 -15.46 -14.21
C LYS A 136 -13.79 -15.85 -15.20
N ALA A 137 -14.19 -14.91 -16.04
CA ALA A 137 -15.18 -15.18 -17.10
C ALA A 137 -14.71 -16.25 -18.10
N GLY A 138 -13.39 -16.33 -18.35
CA GLY A 138 -12.73 -17.31 -19.20
C GLY A 138 -11.80 -18.25 -18.45
N GLU A 139 -11.23 -19.22 -19.15
CA GLU A 139 -10.18 -20.06 -18.58
C GLU A 139 -8.91 -19.25 -18.31
N ALA A 140 -8.28 -19.54 -17.17
CA ALA A 140 -7.03 -18.95 -16.74
C ALA A 140 -6.11 -20.01 -16.16
N ILE A 141 -4.82 -19.75 -16.14
CA ILE A 141 -3.84 -20.58 -15.43
C ILE A 141 -3.70 -20.02 -14.02
N TRP A 142 -4.08 -20.84 -13.04
CA TRP A 142 -3.94 -20.53 -11.62
C TRP A 142 -2.67 -21.16 -11.08
N GLU A 143 -1.91 -20.42 -10.32
CA GLU A 143 -0.69 -20.86 -9.67
C GLU A 143 -0.83 -20.83 -8.16
N CYS A 144 -0.47 -21.93 -7.50
CA CYS A 144 -0.40 -21.99 -6.05
C CYS A 144 0.87 -21.28 -5.56
N ARG A 145 0.72 -20.16 -4.87
CA ARG A 145 1.83 -19.34 -4.34
C ARG A 145 2.73 -20.06 -3.33
N ASN A 146 2.27 -21.20 -2.77
CA ASN A 146 3.07 -21.97 -1.83
C ASN A 146 3.97 -23.01 -2.54
N CYS A 147 3.43 -23.75 -3.51
CA CYS A 147 4.17 -24.89 -4.10
C CYS A 147 4.37 -24.80 -5.62
N GLY A 148 3.87 -23.75 -6.27
CA GLY A 148 4.01 -23.58 -7.72
C GLY A 148 3.11 -24.48 -8.57
N HIS A 149 2.17 -25.24 -7.95
CA HIS A 149 1.26 -26.10 -8.71
C HIS A 149 0.38 -25.25 -9.64
N LEU A 150 0.32 -25.66 -10.91
CA LEU A 150 -0.47 -25.00 -11.94
C LEU A 150 -1.74 -25.80 -12.23
N VAL A 151 -2.86 -25.09 -12.39
CA VAL A 151 -4.13 -25.66 -12.83
C VAL A 151 -4.84 -24.71 -13.78
N MET A 152 -5.40 -25.24 -14.86
CA MET A 152 -6.20 -24.48 -15.81
C MET A 152 -7.68 -24.59 -15.46
N GLY A 153 -8.41 -23.48 -15.54
CA GLY A 153 -9.85 -23.45 -15.31
C GLY A 153 -10.38 -22.04 -15.11
N LYS A 154 -11.69 -21.91 -15.08
CA LYS A 154 -12.35 -20.63 -14.80
C LYS A 154 -12.16 -20.18 -13.36
N ALA A 155 -12.02 -21.13 -12.43
CA ALA A 155 -11.87 -20.86 -11.01
C ALA A 155 -10.68 -21.58 -10.40
N ALA A 156 -10.05 -20.92 -9.42
CA ALA A 156 -9.03 -21.53 -8.58
C ALA A 156 -9.63 -22.67 -7.73
N PRO A 157 -8.91 -23.79 -7.52
CA PRO A 157 -9.38 -24.87 -6.65
C PRO A 157 -9.62 -24.40 -5.21
N GLN A 158 -10.58 -25.01 -4.51
CA GLN A 158 -10.81 -24.72 -3.09
C GLN A 158 -9.61 -25.08 -2.20
N LEU A 159 -8.88 -26.13 -2.63
CA LEU A 159 -7.71 -26.67 -1.94
C LEU A 159 -6.68 -27.07 -2.99
N CYS A 160 -5.41 -26.75 -2.77
CA CYS A 160 -4.32 -27.19 -3.63
C CYS A 160 -4.15 -28.71 -3.53
N PRO A 161 -4.24 -29.48 -4.65
CA PRO A 161 -4.16 -30.94 -4.61
C PRO A 161 -2.76 -31.44 -4.25
N VAL A 162 -1.73 -30.59 -4.32
CA VAL A 162 -0.33 -30.97 -4.04
C VAL A 162 0.06 -30.66 -2.60
N CYS A 163 -0.27 -29.47 -2.09
CA CYS A 163 0.21 -29.02 -0.78
C CYS A 163 -0.89 -28.67 0.24
N ALA A 164 -2.15 -28.93 -0.11
CA ALA A 164 -3.32 -28.71 0.73
C ALA A 164 -3.49 -27.26 1.28
N HIS A 165 -2.88 -26.27 0.63
CA HIS A 165 -3.15 -24.86 0.96
C HIS A 165 -4.51 -24.42 0.39
N PRO A 166 -5.24 -23.56 1.10
CA PRO A 166 -6.57 -23.13 0.68
C PRO A 166 -6.52 -22.23 -0.57
N ARG A 167 -7.70 -22.03 -1.20
CA ARG A 167 -7.90 -21.18 -2.39
C ARG A 167 -7.21 -19.82 -2.30
N SER A 168 -7.11 -19.23 -1.12
CA SER A 168 -6.44 -17.94 -0.88
C SER A 168 -4.97 -17.91 -1.28
N PHE A 169 -4.36 -19.06 -1.48
CA PHE A 169 -2.98 -19.20 -1.97
C PHE A 169 -2.86 -19.23 -3.50
N PHE A 170 -3.96 -19.22 -4.24
CA PHE A 170 -3.92 -19.16 -5.69
C PHE A 170 -3.92 -17.75 -6.23
N GLU A 171 -3.17 -17.53 -7.30
CA GLU A 171 -3.22 -16.32 -8.12
C GLU A 171 -3.20 -16.69 -9.60
N ILE A 172 -3.56 -15.73 -10.47
CA ILE A 172 -3.34 -15.89 -11.91
C ILE A 172 -1.84 -15.92 -12.15
N ARG A 173 -1.38 -16.95 -12.87
CA ARG A 173 0.03 -17.08 -13.23
C ARG A 173 0.51 -15.85 -14.00
N LYS A 174 1.67 -15.34 -13.60
CA LYS A 174 2.36 -14.23 -14.26
C LYS A 174 3.58 -14.78 -15.00
N GLU A 175 3.69 -14.41 -16.28
CA GLU A 175 4.88 -14.68 -17.09
C GLU A 175 5.35 -13.33 -17.65
N ASN A 176 6.35 -12.75 -17.03
CA ASN A 176 6.89 -11.44 -17.37
C ASN A 176 8.42 -11.45 -17.59
N TYR A 177 8.94 -12.60 -17.97
CA TYR A 177 10.37 -12.84 -18.27
C TYR A 177 10.58 -13.22 -19.72
#